data_63af98f485ce7d770bee8d4ed3398b83
#
_entry.id   63af98f485ce7d770bee8d4ed3398b83
#
_cell.length_a   1.000
_cell.length_b   1.000
_cell.length_c   1.000
_cell.angle_alpha   90.00
_cell.angle_beta   90.00
_cell.angle_gamma   90.00
#
_symmetry.space_group_name_H-M   'P 1'
#
loop_
_entity.id
_entity.type
_entity.pdbx_description
1 polymer ?
#
loop_
_entity_poly.entity_id
_entity_poly.type
_entity_poly.pdbx_seq_one_letter_code
_entity_poly.pdbx_strand_id
1 'polypeptide(L)'
;NFLLARENLTDHLPIEQRKGKTRHKLLKIRAKKVITATGSIERPLIFDNNDRPGILLSSAIKRYADLFGVACGEKNILFTNNDSAYETALSLIQKGINIEAIIDNREHVDSKLLHEVEKNNIQIFKGFTITDTTGYKRIKNVSLMQLSKDGQKVVGSKIKLSCDCLGVSGGWTPAVHLFTQSGGKLKFRENDQVFIPNTYPSDQLSV
;
A
#
# COMPACT_ATOMS: atom_id res chain seq x y z
N ASN A 1 27.66 -5.59 -19.88
CA ASN A 1 26.40 -5.29 -19.18
C ASN A 1 26.09 -3.79 -19.28
N PHE A 2 24.82 -3.42 -19.48
CA PHE A 2 24.38 -2.05 -19.52
C PHE A 2 22.91 -1.94 -19.05
N LEU A 3 22.55 -0.77 -18.57
CA LEU A 3 21.19 -0.41 -18.18
C LEU A 3 20.58 0.50 -19.26
N LEU A 4 19.33 0.26 -19.61
CA LEU A 4 18.54 1.15 -20.46
C LEU A 4 17.65 2.02 -19.58
N ALA A 5 17.70 3.34 -19.80
CA ALA A 5 16.82 4.28 -19.15
C ALA A 5 16.15 5.17 -20.21
N ARG A 6 14.86 5.46 -20.00
CA ARG A 6 14.11 6.42 -20.81
C ARG A 6 13.94 7.72 -20.04
N GLU A 7 14.53 8.78 -20.53
CA GLU A 7 14.37 10.13 -20.01
C GLU A 7 13.17 10.82 -20.66
N ASN A 8 12.28 11.38 -19.87
CA ASN A 8 11.17 12.21 -20.33
C ASN A 8 11.61 13.65 -20.38
N LEU A 9 11.71 14.22 -21.61
CA LEU A 9 12.24 15.58 -21.81
C LEU A 9 11.15 16.65 -21.82
N THR A 10 9.92 16.28 -22.22
CA THR A 10 8.87 17.28 -22.45
C THR A 10 7.51 16.99 -21.85
N ASP A 11 7.31 15.81 -21.23
CA ASP A 11 5.98 15.43 -20.71
C ASP A 11 5.49 16.37 -19.58
N HIS A 12 6.41 17.01 -18.86
CA HIS A 12 6.13 17.98 -17.81
C HIS A 12 5.80 19.40 -18.34
N LEU A 13 5.99 19.65 -19.67
CA LEU A 13 5.71 20.93 -20.28
C LEU A 13 4.25 21.02 -20.78
N PRO A 14 3.65 22.22 -20.85
CA PRO A 14 2.40 22.45 -21.58
C PRO A 14 2.51 21.99 -23.04
N ILE A 15 1.38 21.58 -23.65
CA ILE A 15 1.34 20.99 -25.00
C ILE A 15 1.96 21.93 -26.05
N GLU A 16 1.68 23.23 -25.94
CA GLU A 16 2.18 24.26 -26.87
C GLU A 16 3.72 24.34 -26.86
N GLN A 17 4.34 24.06 -25.73
CA GLN A 17 5.79 24.11 -25.58
C GLN A 17 6.50 22.81 -26.00
N ARG A 18 5.76 21.75 -26.33
CA ARG A 18 6.31 20.45 -26.79
C ARG A 18 6.61 20.43 -28.28
N LYS A 19 5.96 21.29 -29.06
CA LYS A 19 6.07 21.28 -30.52
C LYS A 19 7.52 21.41 -30.99
N GLY A 20 7.96 20.49 -31.84
CA GLY A 20 9.32 20.45 -32.39
C GLY A 20 10.41 19.95 -31.43
N LYS A 21 10.07 19.56 -30.19
CA LYS A 21 11.03 19.04 -29.21
C LYS A 21 10.97 17.50 -29.13
N THR A 22 12.12 16.88 -28.88
CA THR A 22 12.20 15.44 -28.61
C THR A 22 11.47 15.14 -27.32
N ARG A 23 10.51 14.21 -27.37
CA ARG A 23 9.72 13.82 -26.19
C ARG A 23 10.50 12.93 -25.23
N HIS A 24 11.19 11.94 -25.75
CA HIS A 24 11.93 10.97 -24.96
C HIS A 24 13.34 10.77 -25.49
N LYS A 25 14.28 10.48 -24.59
CA LYS A 25 15.64 10.09 -24.94
C LYS A 25 15.93 8.72 -24.33
N LEU A 26 16.46 7.81 -25.13
CA LEU A 26 16.92 6.52 -24.63
C LEU A 26 18.40 6.61 -24.26
N LEU A 27 18.70 6.30 -23.02
CA LEU A 27 20.04 6.29 -22.46
C LEU A 27 20.53 4.84 -22.34
N LYS A 28 21.71 4.55 -22.86
CA LYS A 28 22.44 3.30 -22.64
C LYS A 28 23.57 3.57 -21.65
N ILE A 29 23.39 3.11 -20.42
CA ILE A 29 24.29 3.43 -19.31
C ILE A 29 25.18 2.24 -19.03
N ARG A 30 26.49 2.45 -18.99
CA ARG A 30 27.47 1.49 -18.46
C ARG A 30 27.95 1.97 -17.10
N ALA A 31 27.78 1.14 -16.08
CA ALA A 31 28.24 1.43 -14.72
C ALA A 31 29.09 0.26 -14.22
N LYS A 32 30.08 0.54 -13.37
CA LYS A 32 30.88 -0.48 -12.68
C LYS A 32 30.02 -1.26 -11.68
N LYS A 33 29.10 -0.56 -11.00
CA LYS A 33 28.11 -1.13 -10.07
C LYS A 33 26.78 -0.42 -10.28
N VAL A 34 25.68 -1.14 -10.07
CA VAL A 34 24.30 -0.61 -10.11
C VAL A 34 23.67 -0.92 -8.75
N ILE A 35 23.10 0.06 -8.09
CA ILE A 35 22.34 -0.10 -6.85
C ILE A 35 20.87 -0.01 -7.22
N THR A 36 20.09 -1.07 -6.91
CA THR A 36 18.65 -1.09 -7.11
C THR A 36 17.94 -0.69 -5.81
N ALA A 37 17.35 0.50 -5.80
CA ALA A 37 16.57 1.04 -4.69
C ALA A 37 15.11 1.19 -5.14
N THR A 38 14.52 0.10 -5.63
CA THR A 38 13.21 0.05 -6.29
C THR A 38 12.03 0.02 -5.32
N GLY A 39 12.29 -0.14 -4.01
CA GLY A 39 11.28 -0.17 -2.96
C GLY A 39 10.35 -1.38 -3.06
N SER A 40 9.13 -1.19 -2.59
CA SER A 40 8.09 -2.22 -2.56
C SER A 40 6.73 -1.64 -2.95
N ILE A 41 5.82 -2.51 -3.35
CA ILE A 41 4.45 -2.18 -3.74
C ILE A 41 3.52 -2.70 -2.66
N GLU A 42 2.65 -1.84 -2.15
CA GLU A 42 1.62 -2.24 -1.17
C GLU A 42 0.60 -3.17 -1.82
N ARG A 43 0.21 -4.23 -1.10
CA ARG A 43 -0.78 -5.20 -1.54
C ARG A 43 -2.16 -4.85 -0.97
N PRO A 44 -3.24 -5.01 -1.74
CA PRO A 44 -4.59 -5.00 -1.20
C PRO A 44 -4.88 -6.29 -0.42
N LEU A 45 -5.89 -6.23 0.45
CA LEU A 45 -6.57 -7.40 1.01
C LEU A 45 -7.82 -7.70 0.18
N ILE A 46 -8.23 -8.97 0.12
CA ILE A 46 -9.34 -9.44 -0.71
C ILE A 46 -10.61 -9.56 0.15
N PHE A 47 -11.70 -9.01 -0.34
CA PHE A 47 -13.05 -9.11 0.24
C PHE A 47 -14.10 -8.81 -0.85
N ASP A 48 -15.36 -9.09 -0.58
CA ASP A 48 -16.42 -8.88 -1.57
C ASP A 48 -16.60 -7.39 -1.91
N ASN A 49 -16.74 -7.10 -3.21
CA ASN A 49 -16.91 -5.74 -3.75
C ASN A 49 -15.74 -4.79 -3.42
N ASN A 50 -14.51 -5.31 -3.42
CA ASN A 50 -13.30 -4.54 -3.14
C ASN A 50 -12.85 -3.59 -4.27
N ASP A 51 -13.54 -3.59 -5.40
CA ASP A 51 -13.32 -2.72 -6.57
C ASP A 51 -14.17 -1.43 -6.56
N ARG A 52 -14.95 -1.24 -5.50
CA ARG A 52 -15.86 -0.09 -5.38
C ARG A 52 -15.09 1.24 -5.27
N PRO A 53 -15.51 2.32 -5.97
CA PRO A 53 -14.87 3.63 -5.82
C PRO A 53 -14.86 4.12 -4.38
N GLY A 54 -13.72 4.67 -3.93
CA GLY A 54 -13.46 5.05 -2.55
C GLY A 54 -12.67 4.00 -1.76
N ILE A 55 -12.38 2.84 -2.37
CA ILE A 55 -11.44 1.86 -1.83
C ILE A 55 -10.09 2.10 -2.48
N LEU A 56 -9.06 2.35 -1.68
CA LEU A 56 -7.71 2.73 -2.08
C LEU A 56 -6.67 1.96 -1.26
N LEU A 57 -5.44 1.88 -1.75
CA LEU A 57 -4.33 1.46 -0.90
C LEU A 57 -4.10 2.50 0.21
N SER A 58 -3.76 2.04 1.40
CA SER A 58 -3.50 2.88 2.56
C SER A 58 -2.40 3.91 2.27
N SER A 59 -1.29 3.47 1.63
CA SER A 59 -0.21 4.35 1.20
C SER A 59 -0.64 5.39 0.16
N ALA A 60 -1.61 5.07 -0.70
CA ALA A 60 -2.14 6.03 -1.66
C ALA A 60 -2.90 7.16 -0.97
N ILE A 61 -3.74 6.85 0.03
CA ILE A 61 -4.46 7.85 0.83
C ILE A 61 -3.45 8.77 1.54
N LYS A 62 -2.44 8.18 2.19
CA LYS A 62 -1.36 8.94 2.82
C LYS A 62 -0.67 9.87 1.82
N ARG A 63 -0.33 9.35 0.64
CA ARG A 63 0.35 10.13 -0.40
C ARG A 63 -0.50 11.28 -0.95
N TYR A 64 -1.82 11.10 -1.12
CA TYR A 64 -2.72 12.19 -1.49
C TYR A 64 -2.73 13.29 -0.45
N ALA A 65 -2.77 12.95 0.82
CA ALA A 65 -2.72 13.90 1.91
C ALA A 65 -1.35 14.59 2.02
N ASP A 66 -0.24 13.83 1.93
CA ASP A 66 1.12 14.34 2.12
C ASP A 66 1.59 15.25 0.99
N LEU A 67 1.34 14.88 -0.27
CA LEU A 67 1.90 15.57 -1.43
C LEU A 67 0.93 16.59 -2.05
N PHE A 68 -0.38 16.36 -1.93
CA PHE A 68 -1.37 17.16 -2.64
C PHE A 68 -2.35 17.86 -1.71
N GLY A 69 -2.28 17.64 -0.40
CA GLY A 69 -3.20 18.23 0.58
C GLY A 69 -4.65 17.78 0.37
N VAL A 70 -4.86 16.58 -0.18
CA VAL A 70 -6.18 16.06 -0.53
C VAL A 70 -6.61 14.99 0.47
N ALA A 71 -7.75 15.21 1.13
CA ALA A 71 -8.45 14.20 1.91
C ALA A 71 -9.30 13.33 0.96
N CYS A 72 -9.03 12.01 0.94
CA CYS A 72 -9.74 11.08 0.07
C CYS A 72 -11.19 10.80 0.52
N GLY A 73 -11.54 11.10 1.77
CA GLY A 73 -12.86 10.98 2.34
C GLY A 73 -13.00 11.74 3.64
N GLU A 74 -14.25 11.90 4.11
CA GLU A 74 -14.59 12.49 5.40
C GLU A 74 -14.65 11.44 6.52
N LYS A 75 -15.07 10.21 6.17
CA LYS A 75 -15.19 9.05 7.05
C LYS A 75 -14.26 7.94 6.59
N ASN A 76 -13.00 8.03 7.02
CA ASN A 76 -11.98 7.08 6.59
C ASN A 76 -11.94 5.87 7.53
N ILE A 77 -11.87 4.68 6.97
CA ILE A 77 -11.58 3.43 7.67
C ILE A 77 -10.30 2.86 7.08
N LEU A 78 -9.44 2.26 7.92
CA LEU A 78 -8.25 1.53 7.48
C LEU A 78 -8.44 0.04 7.76
N PHE A 79 -8.06 -0.80 6.79
CA PHE A 79 -8.11 -2.25 6.88
C PHE A 79 -6.72 -2.83 6.63
N THR A 80 -6.21 -3.63 7.55
CA THR A 80 -4.80 -4.05 7.53
C THR A 80 -4.54 -5.43 8.12
N ASN A 81 -3.37 -5.95 7.84
CA ASN A 81 -2.71 -7.08 8.49
C ASN A 81 -1.26 -6.75 8.90
N ASN A 82 -0.87 -5.48 8.89
CA ASN A 82 0.50 -5.03 9.17
C ASN A 82 0.54 -3.63 9.76
N ASP A 83 1.70 -3.19 10.26
CA ASP A 83 1.85 -1.95 11.02
C ASP A 83 1.87 -0.67 10.16
N SER A 84 2.10 -0.76 8.85
CA SER A 84 2.18 0.44 7.99
C SER A 84 0.86 1.23 7.92
N ALA A 85 -0.27 0.56 8.15
CA ALA A 85 -1.56 1.25 8.24
C ALA A 85 -1.67 2.14 9.49
N TYR A 86 -1.05 1.77 10.60
CA TYR A 86 -1.00 2.62 11.79
C TYR A 86 -0.15 3.88 11.54
N GLU A 87 0.97 3.75 10.81
CA GLU A 87 1.75 4.92 10.35
C GLU A 87 0.91 5.84 9.48
N THR A 88 0.13 5.26 8.56
CA THR A 88 -0.82 6.02 7.72
C THR A 88 -1.85 6.73 8.59
N ALA A 89 -2.45 6.05 9.57
CA ALA A 89 -3.43 6.65 10.48
C ALA A 89 -2.85 7.87 11.20
N LEU A 90 -1.67 7.73 11.80
CA LEU A 90 -0.99 8.83 12.50
C LEU A 90 -0.71 10.02 11.60
N SER A 91 -0.24 9.77 10.36
CA SER A 91 -0.01 10.83 9.37
C SER A 91 -1.30 11.57 8.99
N LEU A 92 -2.42 10.86 8.84
CA LEU A 92 -3.71 11.46 8.52
C LEU A 92 -4.27 12.28 9.68
N ILE A 93 -4.18 11.76 10.91
CA ILE A 93 -4.61 12.45 12.14
C ILE A 93 -3.85 13.76 12.31
N GLN A 94 -2.53 13.76 12.13
CA GLN A 94 -1.70 14.97 12.21
C GLN A 94 -2.13 16.08 11.22
N LYS A 95 -2.83 15.70 10.15
CA LYS A 95 -3.38 16.62 9.14
C LYS A 95 -4.86 16.97 9.38
N GLY A 96 -5.43 16.53 10.51
CA GLY A 96 -6.84 16.77 10.82
C GLY A 96 -7.82 15.92 10.00
N ILE A 97 -7.33 14.85 9.33
CA ILE A 97 -8.18 13.92 8.58
C ILE A 97 -8.71 12.86 9.53
N ASN A 98 -10.03 12.73 9.60
CA ASN A 98 -10.70 11.82 10.53
C ASN A 98 -10.53 10.35 10.14
N ILE A 99 -10.27 9.50 11.14
CA ILE A 99 -10.25 8.03 11.04
C ILE A 99 -11.35 7.49 11.97
N GLU A 100 -12.39 6.90 11.40
CA GLU A 100 -13.52 6.33 12.14
C GLU A 100 -13.13 5.03 12.87
N ALA A 101 -12.38 4.17 12.17
CA ALA A 101 -11.95 2.89 12.71
C ALA A 101 -10.73 2.33 11.98
N ILE A 102 -10.02 1.44 12.66
CA ILE A 102 -9.01 0.56 12.06
C ILE A 102 -9.44 -0.88 12.29
N ILE A 103 -9.41 -1.70 11.22
CA ILE A 103 -9.73 -3.12 11.24
C ILE A 103 -8.43 -3.87 10.98
N ASP A 104 -7.97 -4.67 11.93
CA ASP A 104 -6.75 -5.47 11.80
C ASP A 104 -7.09 -6.95 11.87
N ASN A 105 -6.65 -7.70 10.87
CA ASN A 105 -6.85 -9.16 10.84
C ASN A 105 -6.11 -9.88 11.96
N ARG A 106 -5.07 -9.28 12.51
CA ARG A 106 -4.28 -9.86 13.59
C ARG A 106 -5.02 -9.68 14.93
N GLU A 107 -5.13 -10.75 15.70
CA GLU A 107 -5.69 -10.72 17.05
C GLU A 107 -4.71 -10.07 18.04
N HIS A 108 -3.42 -10.41 17.89
CA HIS A 108 -2.35 -9.90 18.74
C HIS A 108 -1.43 -8.98 17.94
N VAL A 109 -1.37 -7.73 18.35
CA VAL A 109 -0.51 -6.72 17.73
C VAL A 109 0.30 -6.06 18.84
N ASP A 110 1.61 -6.28 18.85
CA ASP A 110 2.55 -5.59 19.72
C ASP A 110 3.35 -4.58 18.89
N SER A 111 2.90 -3.34 18.89
CA SER A 111 3.48 -2.28 18.06
C SER A 111 3.41 -0.93 18.77
N LYS A 112 4.53 -0.20 18.76
CA LYS A 112 4.57 1.17 19.27
C LYS A 112 3.60 2.08 18.52
N LEU A 113 3.44 1.89 17.20
CA LEU A 113 2.52 2.67 16.38
C LEU A 113 1.06 2.44 16.78
N LEU A 114 0.69 1.19 17.12
CA LEU A 114 -0.63 0.87 17.65
C LEU A 114 -0.91 1.67 18.93
N HIS A 115 0.03 1.65 19.90
CA HIS A 115 -0.15 2.38 21.16
C HIS A 115 -0.28 3.90 20.95
N GLU A 116 0.39 4.46 19.93
CA GLU A 116 0.24 5.88 19.58
C GLU A 116 -1.13 6.16 18.97
N VAL A 117 -1.64 5.27 18.12
CA VAL A 117 -3.00 5.40 17.55
C VAL A 117 -4.08 5.28 18.63
N GLU A 118 -3.94 4.36 19.57
CA GLU A 118 -4.88 4.18 20.70
C GLU A 118 -5.06 5.46 21.54
N LYS A 119 -4.03 6.28 21.67
CA LYS A 119 -4.11 7.59 22.38
C LYS A 119 -5.03 8.61 21.68
N ASN A 120 -5.36 8.39 20.42
CA ASN A 120 -6.24 9.28 19.64
C ASN A 120 -7.72 8.86 19.68
N ASN A 121 -8.11 7.95 20.57
CA ASN A 121 -9.48 7.46 20.75
C ASN A 121 -10.12 6.86 19.49
N ILE A 122 -9.32 6.28 18.60
CA ILE A 122 -9.81 5.60 17.40
C ILE A 122 -10.24 4.19 17.77
N GLN A 123 -11.40 3.77 17.26
CA GLN A 123 -11.88 2.41 17.44
C GLN A 123 -11.02 1.44 16.64
N ILE A 124 -10.44 0.42 17.32
CA ILE A 124 -9.61 -0.61 16.67
C ILE A 124 -10.26 -1.98 16.86
N PHE A 125 -10.55 -2.66 15.75
CA PHE A 125 -11.09 -4.01 15.70
C PHE A 125 -9.95 -4.99 15.40
N LYS A 126 -9.36 -5.60 16.45
CA LYS A 126 -8.30 -6.62 16.32
C LYS A 126 -8.93 -8.00 16.13
N GLY A 127 -8.36 -8.83 15.24
CA GLY A 127 -8.90 -10.14 14.88
C GLY A 127 -10.18 -10.06 14.04
N PHE A 128 -10.39 -8.96 13.32
CA PHE A 128 -11.56 -8.79 12.43
C PHE A 128 -11.13 -8.69 10.98
N THR A 129 -12.04 -9.08 10.09
CA THR A 129 -11.87 -8.92 8.63
C THR A 129 -13.08 -8.23 8.02
N ILE A 130 -12.85 -7.52 6.92
CA ILE A 130 -13.95 -7.02 6.09
C ILE A 130 -14.46 -8.17 5.23
N THR A 131 -15.77 -8.39 5.24
CA THR A 131 -16.43 -9.42 4.45
C THR A 131 -17.13 -8.86 3.22
N ASP A 132 -17.56 -7.60 3.25
CA ASP A 132 -18.31 -6.99 2.17
C ASP A 132 -18.31 -5.46 2.28
N THR A 133 -18.59 -4.79 1.16
CA THR A 133 -18.82 -3.34 1.12
C THR A 133 -20.13 -3.01 0.43
N THR A 134 -20.76 -1.89 0.78
CA THR A 134 -21.97 -1.40 0.14
C THR A 134 -21.83 0.04 -0.34
N GLY A 135 -22.58 0.41 -1.38
CA GLY A 135 -22.61 1.72 -2.02
C GLY A 135 -22.89 1.57 -3.50
N TYR A 136 -23.24 2.64 -4.20
CA TYR A 136 -23.51 2.64 -5.65
C TYR A 136 -22.37 3.29 -6.42
N LYS A 137 -22.27 4.62 -6.40
CA LYS A 137 -21.20 5.37 -7.08
C LYS A 137 -19.89 5.42 -6.27
N ARG A 138 -19.97 5.17 -4.98
CA ARG A 138 -18.88 5.21 -4.01
C ARG A 138 -19.22 4.31 -2.84
N ILE A 139 -18.21 3.83 -2.12
CA ILE A 139 -18.40 3.11 -0.86
C ILE A 139 -19.19 3.96 0.14
N LYS A 140 -20.14 3.32 0.85
CA LYS A 140 -20.92 3.93 1.92
C LYS A 140 -20.80 3.20 3.24
N ASN A 141 -20.51 1.89 3.19
CA ASN A 141 -20.33 1.10 4.40
C ASN A 141 -19.39 -0.07 4.13
N VAL A 142 -18.74 -0.52 5.19
CA VAL A 142 -18.05 -1.82 5.29
C VAL A 142 -18.81 -2.74 6.23
N SER A 143 -18.78 -4.02 5.94
CA SER A 143 -19.26 -5.09 6.82
C SER A 143 -18.06 -5.87 7.34
N LEU A 144 -17.93 -6.00 8.64
CA LEU A 144 -16.84 -6.75 9.27
C LEU A 144 -17.36 -7.87 10.15
N MET A 145 -16.57 -8.92 10.30
CA MET A 145 -16.81 -10.05 11.18
C MET A 145 -15.51 -10.45 11.86
N GLN A 146 -15.62 -11.03 13.02
CA GLN A 146 -14.47 -11.57 13.74
C GLN A 146 -13.91 -12.79 13.01
N LEU A 147 -12.60 -12.95 12.98
CA LEU A 147 -11.91 -14.15 12.54
C LEU A 147 -11.91 -15.21 13.65
N SER A 148 -12.02 -16.48 13.26
CA SER A 148 -11.74 -17.59 14.16
C SER A 148 -10.27 -17.57 14.60
N LYS A 149 -9.94 -18.21 15.71
CA LYS A 149 -8.56 -18.24 16.27
C LYS A 149 -7.51 -18.76 15.29
N ASP A 150 -7.90 -19.63 14.37
CA ASP A 150 -7.06 -20.16 13.30
C ASP A 150 -7.03 -19.27 12.04
N GLY A 151 -7.78 -18.17 12.04
CA GLY A 151 -7.88 -17.23 10.91
C GLY A 151 -8.57 -17.77 9.66
N GLN A 152 -9.14 -18.99 9.70
CA GLN A 152 -9.66 -19.67 8.51
C GLN A 152 -11.14 -19.39 8.24
N LYS A 153 -11.87 -18.89 9.22
CA LYS A 153 -13.32 -18.65 9.12
C LYS A 153 -13.71 -17.34 9.79
N VAL A 154 -14.84 -16.79 9.38
CA VAL A 154 -15.48 -15.69 10.08
C VAL A 154 -16.50 -16.25 11.06
N VAL A 155 -16.58 -15.64 12.25
CA VAL A 155 -17.46 -16.03 13.35
C VAL A 155 -18.20 -14.81 13.92
N GLY A 156 -19.25 -15.08 14.68
CA GLY A 156 -20.04 -14.03 15.34
C GLY A 156 -20.97 -13.29 14.42
N SER A 157 -21.42 -12.12 14.86
CA SER A 157 -22.38 -11.28 14.13
C SER A 157 -21.67 -10.28 13.25
N LYS A 158 -22.28 -9.98 12.11
CA LYS A 158 -21.80 -8.94 11.17
C LYS A 158 -21.99 -7.55 11.80
N ILE A 159 -20.91 -6.78 11.83
CA ILE A 159 -20.93 -5.38 12.24
C ILE A 159 -20.86 -4.53 10.98
N LYS A 160 -21.62 -3.46 10.93
CA LYS A 160 -21.63 -2.52 9.80
C LYS A 160 -21.16 -1.15 10.24
N LEU A 161 -20.15 -0.60 9.54
CA LEU A 161 -19.62 0.73 9.78
C LEU A 161 -19.81 1.61 8.55
N SER A 162 -20.20 2.87 8.76
CA SER A 162 -20.33 3.86 7.70
C SER A 162 -18.94 4.39 7.33
N CYS A 163 -18.66 4.49 6.04
CA CYS A 163 -17.45 5.14 5.51
C CYS A 163 -17.66 5.63 4.08
N ASP A 164 -16.87 6.58 3.67
CA ASP A 164 -16.79 7.06 2.29
C ASP A 164 -15.39 6.89 1.69
N CYS A 165 -14.43 6.44 2.49
CA CYS A 165 -13.10 6.05 2.07
C CYS A 165 -12.60 4.85 2.88
N LEU A 166 -12.11 3.82 2.21
CA LEU A 166 -11.49 2.65 2.81
C LEU A 166 -10.04 2.51 2.34
N GLY A 167 -9.10 2.67 3.26
CA GLY A 167 -7.69 2.40 3.02
C GLY A 167 -7.34 0.95 3.31
N VAL A 168 -6.74 0.26 2.36
CA VAL A 168 -6.41 -1.16 2.49
C VAL A 168 -4.90 -1.36 2.46
N SER A 169 -4.35 -2.12 3.43
CA SER A 169 -2.93 -2.46 3.53
C SER A 169 -2.76 -3.95 3.84
N GLY A 170 -2.43 -4.73 2.81
CA GLY A 170 -2.22 -6.19 2.90
C GLY A 170 -0.75 -6.61 2.93
N GLY A 171 0.15 -5.71 3.33
CA GLY A 171 1.60 -5.92 3.33
C GLY A 171 2.28 -5.36 2.09
N TRP A 172 3.56 -5.69 1.92
CA TRP A 172 4.42 -5.09 0.91
C TRP A 172 5.14 -6.15 0.09
N THR A 173 5.11 -6.04 -1.23
CA THR A 173 5.85 -6.90 -2.15
C THR A 173 7.07 -6.15 -2.68
N PRO A 174 8.29 -6.64 -2.47
CA PRO A 174 9.50 -6.01 -3.01
C PRO A 174 9.47 -5.92 -4.55
N ALA A 175 9.89 -4.77 -5.10
CA ALA A 175 9.97 -4.57 -6.55
C ALA A 175 11.29 -5.14 -7.08
N VAL A 176 11.34 -6.46 -7.28
CA VAL A 176 12.56 -7.22 -7.62
C VAL A 176 12.81 -7.38 -9.13
N HIS A 177 12.04 -6.72 -9.99
CA HIS A 177 12.08 -6.93 -11.43
C HIS A 177 13.45 -6.62 -12.05
N LEU A 178 14.07 -5.48 -11.71
CA LEU A 178 15.40 -5.13 -12.24
C LEU A 178 16.49 -6.07 -11.70
N PHE A 179 16.34 -6.52 -10.47
CA PHE A 179 17.25 -7.51 -9.88
C PHE A 179 17.22 -8.83 -10.64
N THR A 180 16.02 -9.36 -10.95
CA THR A 180 15.89 -10.62 -11.72
C THR A 180 16.34 -10.46 -13.16
N GLN A 181 16.07 -9.31 -13.79
CA GLN A 181 16.56 -9.02 -15.14
C GLN A 181 18.08 -8.98 -15.22
N SER A 182 18.76 -8.65 -14.15
CA SER A 182 20.23 -8.70 -14.07
C SER A 182 20.79 -10.10 -13.83
N GLY A 183 19.95 -11.12 -13.72
CA GLY A 183 20.33 -12.51 -13.46
C GLY A 183 20.31 -12.90 -11.98
N GLY A 184 19.87 -12.02 -11.11
CA GLY A 184 19.69 -12.31 -9.69
C GLY A 184 18.63 -13.40 -9.44
N LYS A 185 18.85 -14.24 -8.44
CA LYS A 185 17.92 -15.29 -8.05
C LYS A 185 17.13 -14.86 -6.81
N LEU A 186 15.84 -15.23 -6.79
CA LEU A 186 14.95 -14.96 -5.68
C LEU A 186 14.81 -16.20 -4.80
N LYS A 187 14.46 -15.97 -3.52
CA LYS A 187 13.89 -16.97 -2.62
C LYS A 187 12.53 -16.49 -2.10
N PHE A 188 11.64 -17.43 -1.86
CA PHE A 188 10.37 -17.15 -1.21
C PHE A 188 10.59 -17.05 0.31
N ARG A 189 10.02 -16.03 0.95
CA ARG A 189 10.01 -15.86 2.41
C ARG A 189 8.60 -16.08 2.91
N GLU A 190 8.38 -17.20 3.59
CA GLU A 190 7.05 -17.66 4.01
C GLU A 190 6.39 -16.72 5.02
N ASN A 191 7.16 -16.15 5.96
CA ASN A 191 6.62 -15.25 6.98
C ASN A 191 5.87 -14.05 6.40
N ASP A 192 6.36 -13.51 5.30
CA ASP A 192 5.76 -12.33 4.66
C ASP A 192 5.06 -12.68 3.34
N GLN A 193 5.13 -13.94 2.92
CA GLN A 193 4.56 -14.44 1.65
C GLN A 193 5.05 -13.63 0.44
N VAL A 194 6.38 -13.39 0.35
CA VAL A 194 7.00 -12.58 -0.70
C VAL A 194 8.28 -13.20 -1.24
N PHE A 195 8.60 -12.86 -2.50
CA PHE A 195 9.90 -13.14 -3.08
C PHE A 195 10.89 -12.03 -2.73
N ILE A 196 12.06 -12.39 -2.24
CA ILE A 196 13.15 -11.48 -1.90
C ILE A 196 14.44 -11.87 -2.64
N PRO A 197 15.40 -10.94 -2.85
CA PRO A 197 16.72 -11.24 -3.38
C PRO A 197 17.43 -12.33 -2.56
N ASN A 198 18.08 -13.28 -3.23
CA ASN A 198 18.83 -14.36 -2.60
C ASN A 198 20.27 -14.43 -3.09
N THR A 199 20.47 -14.66 -4.38
CA THR A 199 21.82 -14.79 -4.97
C THR A 199 22.03 -13.69 -5.99
N TYR A 200 23.14 -12.98 -5.83
CA TYR A 200 23.56 -11.90 -6.73
C TYR A 200 24.44 -12.46 -7.86
N PRO A 201 24.33 -11.93 -9.07
CA PRO A 201 25.31 -12.21 -10.11
C PRO A 201 26.71 -11.77 -9.68
N SER A 202 27.75 -12.51 -10.09
CA SER A 202 29.16 -12.31 -9.65
C SER A 202 29.71 -10.90 -9.88
N ASP A 203 29.14 -10.16 -10.82
CA ASP A 203 29.59 -8.84 -11.29
C ASP A 203 28.64 -7.70 -10.89
N GLN A 204 27.62 -7.97 -10.07
CA GLN A 204 26.57 -6.99 -9.79
C GLN A 204 26.09 -7.03 -8.35
N LEU A 205 25.96 -5.84 -7.78
CA LEU A 205 24.91 -5.41 -6.91
C LEU A 205 24.85 -5.91 -5.48
N SER A 206 25.17 -5.00 -4.60
CA SER A 206 24.52 -4.94 -3.28
C SER A 206 23.16 -4.22 -3.43
N VAL A 207 22.13 -4.74 -2.83
CA VAL A 207 20.84 -4.08 -2.60
C VAL A 207 20.97 -3.28 -1.32
#